data_fea25f76599598c08f2eb4a693963e44
#
_entry.id   fea25f76599598c08f2eb4a693963e44
#
_cell.length_a   1.000
_cell.length_b   1.000
_cell.length_c   1.000
_cell.angle_alpha   90.00
_cell.angle_beta   90.00
_cell.angle_gamma   90.00
#
_symmetry.space_group_name_H-M   'P 1'
#
loop_
_entity.id
_entity.type
_entity.pdbx_description
1 polymer ?
#
loop_
_entity_poly.entity_id
_entity_poly.type
_entity_poly.pdbx_seq_one_letter_code
_entity_poly.pdbx_strand_id
1 'polypeptide(L)'
;MSTGRAAPLPLSVLDLAPISAGSSPAEAIRNSIALARAAEEWGYRRFWLAEHHFVAVGSSSTATLIALVAAATQSIRVGSAAVQLGHHSAASVVEAFGTVDAVFPGRLDLGLGRSGQRRTELLDAARTPTAQRPSAEPERVVDGLLLPQPFAAAEVVSSPLIGATAAALEFDGAIQPDFGDAVCDVLAFLDGGLRVGDVELHAVPGEEADVQVWVFGSSKGQSAQVAGAEGLPFVANYHVSPATVLEAVDAYRAHFRPSARLSRPYVVVSADVVFADNDSEATHLASTYGHWVHDIRTGRGAQPYLDPTTASPLTAEQRAVVDDRIRTQFVGSPSTVAERLDTLARVTGADELVITSVTYDLEDRLRSHQLLAAEWGLTDSSR
;
A
#
# COMPACT_ATOMS: atom_id res chain seq x y z
N MET A 1 -34.77 8.81 -17.58
CA MET A 1 -34.96 8.14 -16.30
C MET A 1 -33.59 7.92 -15.71
N SER A 2 -33.21 8.72 -14.75
CA SER A 2 -31.92 8.60 -14.06
C SER A 2 -31.95 7.28 -13.28
N THR A 3 -31.21 6.28 -13.74
CA THR A 3 -30.91 5.10 -12.94
C THR A 3 -30.06 5.59 -11.77
N GLY A 4 -30.64 5.60 -10.57
CA GLY A 4 -29.95 5.98 -9.35
C GLY A 4 -28.72 5.07 -9.15
N ARG A 5 -27.56 5.54 -9.61
CA ARG A 5 -26.28 4.93 -9.31
C ARG A 5 -26.14 5.02 -7.78
N ALA A 6 -25.89 3.90 -7.11
CA ALA A 6 -25.49 3.93 -5.70
C ALA A 6 -24.31 4.90 -5.55
N ALA A 7 -24.18 5.54 -4.38
CA ALA A 7 -23.04 6.43 -4.13
C ALA A 7 -21.75 5.70 -4.52
N PRO A 8 -20.85 6.36 -5.26
CA PRO A 8 -19.62 5.72 -5.72
C PRO A 8 -18.79 5.24 -4.53
N LEU A 9 -18.13 4.10 -4.70
CA LEU A 9 -17.23 3.56 -3.69
C LEU A 9 -16.12 4.60 -3.41
N PRO A 10 -15.75 4.85 -2.13
CA PRO A 10 -14.68 5.78 -1.82
C PRO A 10 -13.37 5.40 -2.51
N LEU A 11 -12.63 6.39 -3.01
CA LEU A 11 -11.27 6.24 -3.52
C LEU A 11 -10.29 6.96 -2.60
N SER A 12 -9.13 6.34 -2.42
CA SER A 12 -7.98 6.87 -1.70
C SER A 12 -6.72 6.79 -2.54
N VAL A 13 -5.69 7.55 -2.22
CA VAL A 13 -4.39 7.55 -2.91
C VAL A 13 -3.36 6.84 -2.06
N LEU A 14 -2.55 5.97 -2.67
CA LEU A 14 -1.32 5.42 -2.13
C LEU A 14 -0.14 5.96 -2.94
N ASP A 15 0.69 6.77 -2.31
CA ASP A 15 1.88 7.34 -2.95
C ASP A 15 3.18 6.76 -2.36
N LEU A 16 4.13 6.50 -3.25
CA LEU A 16 5.45 5.99 -2.91
C LEU A 16 6.52 7.09 -2.91
N ALA A 17 6.17 8.32 -3.30
CA ALA A 17 7.12 9.38 -3.62
C ALA A 17 8.21 8.89 -4.60
N PRO A 18 7.86 8.34 -5.78
CA PRO A 18 8.82 7.76 -6.70
C PRO A 18 9.79 8.81 -7.22
N ILE A 19 11.05 8.43 -7.35
CA ILE A 19 12.09 9.27 -7.95
C ILE A 19 12.20 8.89 -9.42
N SER A 20 11.90 9.83 -10.33
CA SER A 20 12.10 9.66 -11.77
C SER A 20 13.56 9.78 -12.15
N ALA A 21 13.99 9.09 -13.22
CA ALA A 21 15.35 9.20 -13.74
C ALA A 21 15.68 10.66 -14.10
N GLY A 22 16.79 11.18 -13.60
CA GLY A 22 17.17 12.58 -13.73
C GLY A 22 16.57 13.52 -12.69
N SER A 23 15.63 13.07 -11.85
CA SER A 23 15.05 13.84 -10.75
C SER A 23 15.80 13.63 -9.43
N SER A 24 15.33 14.25 -8.36
CA SER A 24 15.94 14.19 -7.03
C SER A 24 14.94 13.72 -5.96
N PRO A 25 15.43 13.18 -4.83
CA PRO A 25 14.58 12.86 -3.68
C PRO A 25 13.78 14.06 -3.17
N ALA A 26 14.37 15.25 -3.18
CA ALA A 26 13.70 16.48 -2.77
C ALA A 26 12.54 16.85 -3.69
N GLU A 27 12.66 16.60 -4.99
CA GLU A 27 11.59 16.80 -5.96
C GLU A 27 10.49 15.77 -5.78
N ALA A 28 10.80 14.50 -5.60
CA ALA A 28 9.84 13.44 -5.32
C ALA A 28 8.97 13.75 -4.09
N ILE A 29 9.58 14.26 -3.00
CA ILE A 29 8.86 14.70 -1.80
C ILE A 29 7.92 15.87 -2.10
N ARG A 30 8.39 16.90 -2.85
CA ARG A 30 7.52 18.03 -3.25
C ARG A 30 6.37 17.58 -4.14
N ASN A 31 6.62 16.62 -5.03
CA ASN A 31 5.62 16.04 -5.92
C ASN A 31 4.54 15.28 -5.14
N SER A 32 4.91 14.54 -4.09
CA SER A 32 3.95 13.89 -3.18
C SER A 32 3.07 14.91 -2.47
N ILE A 33 3.64 16.01 -1.97
CA ILE A 33 2.86 17.08 -1.34
C ILE A 33 1.91 17.76 -2.34
N ALA A 34 2.36 17.99 -3.58
CA ALA A 34 1.52 18.54 -4.62
C ALA A 34 0.36 17.60 -4.99
N LEU A 35 0.64 16.30 -5.13
CA LEU A 35 -0.38 15.28 -5.39
C LEU A 35 -1.39 15.19 -4.25
N ALA A 36 -0.96 15.29 -2.99
CA ALA A 36 -1.87 15.23 -1.84
C ALA A 36 -2.86 16.41 -1.83
N ARG A 37 -2.40 17.63 -2.15
CA ARG A 37 -3.27 18.81 -2.31
C ARG A 37 -4.29 18.61 -3.42
N ALA A 38 -3.84 18.14 -4.56
CA ALA A 38 -4.71 17.89 -5.72
C ALA A 38 -5.72 16.76 -5.41
N ALA A 39 -5.30 15.69 -4.73
CA ALA A 39 -6.19 14.61 -4.30
C ALA A 39 -7.29 15.11 -3.35
N GLU A 40 -6.96 16.02 -2.44
CA GLU A 40 -7.96 16.68 -1.58
C GLU A 40 -8.98 17.47 -2.40
N GLU A 41 -8.51 18.29 -3.35
CA GLU A 41 -9.37 19.08 -4.23
C GLU A 41 -10.29 18.21 -5.10
N TRP A 42 -9.83 17.03 -5.51
CA TRP A 42 -10.61 16.09 -6.33
C TRP A 42 -11.52 15.17 -5.52
N GLY A 43 -11.53 15.28 -4.18
CA GLY A 43 -12.45 14.54 -3.32
C GLY A 43 -12.01 13.11 -2.97
N TYR A 44 -10.74 12.77 -3.12
CA TYR A 44 -10.20 11.54 -2.55
C TYR A 44 -10.35 11.53 -1.03
N ARG A 45 -10.65 10.37 -0.49
CA ARG A 45 -10.93 10.22 0.95
C ARG A 45 -9.68 10.29 1.80
N ARG A 46 -8.57 9.68 1.31
CA ARG A 46 -7.32 9.52 2.05
C ARG A 46 -6.12 9.68 1.13
N PHE A 47 -5.00 10.11 1.70
CA PHE A 47 -3.69 10.11 1.07
C PHE A 47 -2.71 9.35 1.95
N TRP A 48 -2.30 8.17 1.51
CA TRP A 48 -1.39 7.30 2.25
C TRP A 48 -0.02 7.25 1.62
N LEU A 49 1.01 7.18 2.45
CA LEU A 49 2.41 7.12 2.07
C LEU A 49 3.00 5.76 2.42
N ALA A 50 3.67 5.12 1.46
CA ALA A 50 4.41 3.90 1.70
C ALA A 50 5.67 4.16 2.55
N GLU A 51 6.23 3.10 3.15
CA GLU A 51 7.54 3.12 3.78
C GLU A 51 8.50 2.19 3.02
N HIS A 52 9.54 2.76 2.43
CA HIS A 52 10.59 2.00 1.76
C HIS A 52 11.96 2.62 2.03
N HIS A 53 12.96 1.75 2.21
CA HIS A 53 14.33 2.14 2.56
C HIS A 53 15.32 1.68 1.50
N PHE A 54 16.38 2.48 1.28
CA PHE A 54 17.52 2.17 0.41
C PHE A 54 17.16 1.90 -1.07
N VAL A 55 16.06 2.49 -1.55
CA VAL A 55 15.58 2.39 -2.93
C VAL A 55 15.19 3.78 -3.45
N ALA A 56 14.90 3.90 -4.75
CA ALA A 56 14.64 5.18 -5.40
C ALA A 56 13.21 5.73 -5.13
N VAL A 57 12.89 5.97 -3.86
CA VAL A 57 11.67 6.63 -3.41
C VAL A 57 11.96 7.63 -2.29
N GLY A 58 11.12 8.66 -2.15
CA GLY A 58 11.25 9.69 -1.11
C GLY A 58 10.59 9.35 0.22
N SER A 59 9.89 8.21 0.32
CA SER A 59 9.01 7.87 1.45
C SER A 59 9.68 7.00 2.53
N SER A 60 10.98 7.18 2.78
CA SER A 60 11.71 6.40 3.79
C SER A 60 11.42 6.84 5.25
N SER A 61 11.06 8.10 5.48
CA SER A 61 10.67 8.62 6.80
C SER A 61 9.18 8.97 6.78
N THR A 62 8.36 7.94 6.86
CA THR A 62 6.92 8.03 6.56
C THR A 62 6.20 8.99 7.50
N ALA A 63 6.40 8.90 8.83
CA ALA A 63 5.77 9.80 9.80
C ALA A 63 6.14 11.27 9.57
N THR A 64 7.40 11.55 9.22
CA THR A 64 7.86 12.91 8.90
C THR A 64 7.16 13.44 7.64
N LEU A 65 7.06 12.61 6.58
CA LEU A 65 6.42 13.02 5.33
C LEU A 65 4.89 13.19 5.52
N ILE A 66 4.25 12.35 6.34
CA ILE A 66 2.84 12.51 6.74
C ILE A 66 2.62 13.87 7.40
N ALA A 67 3.50 14.30 8.31
CA ALA A 67 3.39 15.61 8.96
C ALA A 67 3.46 16.76 7.95
N LEU A 68 4.34 16.66 6.94
CA LEU A 68 4.46 17.66 5.88
C LEU A 68 3.21 17.69 5.00
N VAL A 69 2.64 16.54 4.66
CA VAL A 69 1.40 16.44 3.88
C VAL A 69 0.21 16.96 4.70
N ALA A 70 0.10 16.61 5.98
CA ALA A 70 -0.95 17.10 6.86
C ALA A 70 -0.93 18.63 6.97
N ALA A 71 0.28 19.22 7.07
CA ALA A 71 0.46 20.67 7.10
C ALA A 71 0.13 21.37 5.76
N ALA A 72 0.18 20.64 4.67
CA ALA A 72 -0.07 21.14 3.32
C ALA A 72 -1.52 21.00 2.85
N THR A 73 -2.36 20.27 3.58
CA THR A 73 -3.76 19.92 3.29
C THR A 73 -4.68 20.33 4.45
N GLN A 74 -6.00 20.34 4.25
CA GLN A 74 -6.95 20.85 5.24
C GLN A 74 -7.84 19.76 5.85
N SER A 75 -8.34 18.82 5.03
CA SER A 75 -9.43 17.90 5.39
C SER A 75 -9.17 16.45 5.05
N ILE A 76 -8.39 16.17 3.98
CA ILE A 76 -8.07 14.80 3.57
C ILE A 76 -7.37 14.06 4.71
N ARG A 77 -7.78 12.81 4.96
CA ARG A 77 -7.07 11.97 5.92
C ARG A 77 -5.72 11.58 5.35
N VAL A 78 -4.70 11.59 6.18
CA VAL A 78 -3.32 11.27 5.79
C VAL A 78 -2.78 10.12 6.63
N GLY A 79 -1.93 9.27 6.07
CA GLY A 79 -1.45 8.14 6.84
C GLY A 79 -0.36 7.32 6.16
N SER A 80 -0.05 6.19 6.77
CA SER A 80 0.96 5.24 6.27
C SER A 80 0.34 4.03 5.58
N ALA A 81 1.05 3.51 4.58
CA ALA A 81 0.65 2.32 3.82
C ALA A 81 1.86 1.42 3.44
N ALA A 82 2.56 0.89 4.45
CA ALA A 82 2.33 0.90 5.90
C ALA A 82 3.64 1.14 6.64
N VAL A 83 3.56 1.56 7.93
CA VAL A 83 4.73 1.48 8.81
C VAL A 83 5.17 0.02 8.92
N GLN A 84 6.44 -0.22 8.70
CA GLN A 84 7.03 -1.56 8.80
C GLN A 84 7.43 -1.85 10.25
N LEU A 85 6.51 -2.41 11.05
CA LEU A 85 6.70 -2.63 12.50
C LEU A 85 7.97 -3.41 12.87
N GLY A 86 8.54 -4.19 11.95
CA GLY A 86 9.83 -4.84 12.19
C GLY A 86 11.03 -3.88 12.26
N HIS A 87 10.88 -2.62 11.92
CA HIS A 87 11.92 -1.59 11.96
C HIS A 87 11.68 -0.52 13.02
N HIS A 88 10.54 -0.58 13.73
CA HIS A 88 10.12 0.42 14.70
C HIS A 88 9.60 -0.25 15.97
N SER A 89 9.77 0.40 17.12
CA SER A 89 9.05 0.00 18.33
C SER A 89 7.61 0.53 18.32
N ALA A 90 6.67 -0.18 18.94
CA ALA A 90 5.29 0.28 19.07
C ALA A 90 5.21 1.67 19.70
N ALA A 91 5.99 1.92 20.76
CA ALA A 91 6.06 3.23 21.41
C ALA A 91 6.48 4.35 20.44
N SER A 92 7.58 4.16 19.69
CA SER A 92 8.08 5.22 18.78
C SER A 92 7.09 5.52 17.64
N VAL A 93 6.33 4.52 17.20
CA VAL A 93 5.27 4.72 16.19
C VAL A 93 4.12 5.53 16.77
N VAL A 94 3.64 5.16 17.96
CA VAL A 94 2.53 5.86 18.61
C VAL A 94 2.90 7.30 18.97
N GLU A 95 4.11 7.54 19.51
CA GLU A 95 4.62 8.88 19.79
C GLU A 95 4.71 9.75 18.54
N ALA A 96 5.22 9.19 17.42
CA ALA A 96 5.34 9.92 16.15
C ALA A 96 3.97 10.31 15.58
N PHE A 97 3.01 9.37 15.52
CA PHE A 97 1.67 9.63 15.01
C PHE A 97 0.88 10.54 15.96
N GLY A 98 0.99 10.34 17.26
CA GLY A 98 0.38 11.23 18.25
C GLY A 98 0.90 12.66 18.19
N THR A 99 2.19 12.84 17.90
CA THR A 99 2.77 14.18 17.68
C THR A 99 2.11 14.90 16.50
N VAL A 100 1.81 14.17 15.42
CA VAL A 100 1.14 14.75 14.26
C VAL A 100 -0.35 14.98 14.55
N ASP A 101 -1.02 14.04 15.23
CA ASP A 101 -2.43 14.14 15.60
C ASP A 101 -2.68 15.32 16.55
N ALA A 102 -1.76 15.59 17.50
CA ALA A 102 -1.85 16.74 18.38
C ALA A 102 -1.94 18.10 17.65
N VAL A 103 -1.44 18.16 16.41
CA VAL A 103 -1.49 19.37 15.57
C VAL A 103 -2.63 19.30 14.54
N PHE A 104 -2.96 18.10 14.05
CA PHE A 104 -3.96 17.83 13.02
C PHE A 104 -4.97 16.76 13.48
N PRO A 105 -5.74 17.00 14.53
CA PRO A 105 -6.53 15.99 15.22
C PRO A 105 -7.58 15.34 14.29
N GLY A 106 -7.73 14.02 14.45
CA GLY A 106 -8.75 13.22 13.76
C GLY A 106 -8.50 12.98 12.28
N ARG A 107 -7.33 13.36 11.73
CA ARG A 107 -6.99 13.22 10.32
C ARG A 107 -6.04 12.07 10.02
N LEU A 108 -5.55 11.35 11.03
CA LEU A 108 -4.49 10.38 10.83
C LEU A 108 -4.98 8.94 10.67
N ASP A 109 -4.31 8.23 9.78
CA ASP A 109 -4.43 6.79 9.57
C ASP A 109 -3.07 6.12 9.80
N LEU A 110 -2.98 5.26 10.80
CA LEU A 110 -1.79 4.46 11.09
C LEU A 110 -1.94 3.08 10.45
N GLY A 111 -1.40 2.93 9.25
CA GLY A 111 -1.30 1.64 8.58
C GLY A 111 -0.09 0.86 9.07
N LEU A 112 -0.30 -0.38 9.48
CA LEU A 112 0.70 -1.29 10.01
C LEU A 112 0.96 -2.45 9.05
N GLY A 113 2.23 -2.76 8.81
CA GLY A 113 2.67 -3.84 7.94
C GLY A 113 3.80 -4.66 8.53
N ARG A 114 3.96 -5.89 8.03
CA ARG A 114 5.07 -6.76 8.40
C ARG A 114 6.28 -6.52 7.49
N SER A 115 7.47 -6.49 8.05
CA SER A 115 8.73 -6.40 7.31
C SER A 115 9.61 -7.64 7.51
N GLY A 116 10.46 -7.66 8.53
CA GLY A 116 11.42 -8.71 8.81
C GLY A 116 10.81 -10.09 9.03
N GLN A 117 9.68 -10.18 9.72
CA GLN A 117 8.97 -11.44 9.97
C GLN A 117 8.52 -12.13 8.67
N ARG A 118 7.95 -11.37 7.73
CA ARG A 118 7.58 -11.90 6.42
C ARG A 118 8.79 -12.40 5.64
N ARG A 119 9.93 -11.70 5.75
CA ARG A 119 11.20 -12.13 5.16
C ARG A 119 11.62 -13.49 5.71
N THR A 120 11.61 -13.67 7.03
CA THR A 120 11.96 -14.94 7.68
C THR A 120 11.06 -16.07 7.19
N GLU A 121 9.73 -15.88 7.16
CA GLU A 121 8.76 -16.85 6.65
C GLU A 121 9.07 -17.25 5.19
N LEU A 122 9.38 -16.29 4.34
CA LEU A 122 9.69 -16.53 2.92
C LEU A 122 11.04 -17.25 2.74
N LEU A 123 12.04 -16.94 3.56
CA LEU A 123 13.34 -17.64 3.57
C LEU A 123 13.17 -19.08 4.03
N ASP A 124 12.37 -19.34 5.06
CA ASP A 124 12.09 -20.69 5.55
C ASP A 124 11.27 -21.50 4.53
N ALA A 125 10.29 -20.88 3.90
CA ALA A 125 9.56 -21.48 2.77
C ALA A 125 10.50 -21.80 1.59
N ALA A 126 11.48 -20.92 1.30
CA ALA A 126 12.47 -21.15 0.26
C ALA A 126 13.41 -22.33 0.56
N ARG A 127 13.70 -22.62 1.84
CA ARG A 127 14.50 -23.76 2.29
C ARG A 127 13.74 -25.09 2.23
N THR A 128 12.41 -25.05 2.17
CA THR A 128 11.58 -26.26 2.02
C THR A 128 11.86 -26.91 0.67
N PRO A 129 12.16 -28.23 0.62
CA PRO A 129 12.41 -28.94 -0.63
C PRO A 129 11.26 -28.78 -1.63
N THR A 130 11.57 -28.58 -2.92
CA THR A 130 10.58 -28.31 -3.98
C THR A 130 9.48 -29.38 -4.04
N ALA A 131 9.84 -30.65 -3.78
CA ALA A 131 8.88 -31.77 -3.77
C ALA A 131 7.85 -31.70 -2.61
N GLN A 132 8.08 -30.87 -1.61
CA GLN A 132 7.18 -30.66 -0.44
C GLN A 132 6.45 -29.35 -0.49
N ARG A 133 6.74 -28.49 -1.49
CA ARG A 133 6.01 -27.22 -1.67
C ARG A 133 4.66 -27.50 -2.30
N PRO A 134 3.58 -26.87 -1.80
CA PRO A 134 2.30 -26.88 -2.52
C PRO A 134 2.53 -26.39 -3.95
N SER A 135 1.89 -27.03 -4.93
CA SER A 135 1.89 -26.52 -6.29
C SER A 135 1.27 -25.12 -6.29
N ALA A 136 1.94 -24.16 -6.96
CA ALA A 136 1.36 -22.84 -7.14
C ALA A 136 0.01 -22.97 -7.86
N GLU A 137 -1.01 -22.26 -7.37
CA GLU A 137 -2.30 -22.23 -8.06
C GLU A 137 -2.10 -21.67 -9.47
N PRO A 138 -2.73 -22.29 -10.50
CA PRO A 138 -2.65 -21.77 -11.84
C PRO A 138 -3.37 -20.43 -11.96
N GLU A 139 -3.01 -19.67 -12.98
CA GLU A 139 -3.75 -18.46 -13.35
C GLU A 139 -5.25 -18.76 -13.53
N ARG A 140 -6.10 -17.88 -13.02
CA ARG A 140 -7.56 -17.98 -13.15
C ARG A 140 -8.21 -16.61 -13.31
N VAL A 141 -9.39 -16.59 -13.89
CA VAL A 141 -10.26 -15.40 -13.92
C VAL A 141 -11.52 -15.70 -13.11
N VAL A 142 -11.78 -14.85 -12.13
CA VAL A 142 -12.96 -14.96 -11.25
C VAL A 142 -13.88 -13.78 -11.52
N ASP A 143 -15.04 -14.02 -12.10
CA ASP A 143 -16.03 -13.01 -12.46
C ASP A 143 -15.47 -11.77 -13.18
N GLY A 144 -14.48 -12.01 -14.05
CA GLY A 144 -13.79 -10.98 -14.83
C GLY A 144 -12.50 -10.42 -14.19
N LEU A 145 -12.20 -10.77 -12.94
CA LEU A 145 -10.95 -10.38 -12.27
C LEU A 145 -9.85 -11.40 -12.54
N LEU A 146 -8.73 -10.94 -13.08
CA LEU A 146 -7.54 -11.77 -13.30
C LEU A 146 -6.80 -12.04 -12.00
N LEU A 147 -6.61 -13.30 -11.66
CA LEU A 147 -5.74 -13.78 -10.60
C LEU A 147 -4.60 -14.58 -11.25
N PRO A 148 -3.43 -13.96 -11.43
CA PRO A 148 -2.29 -14.62 -12.07
C PRO A 148 -1.70 -15.70 -11.17
N GLN A 149 -0.79 -16.50 -11.71
CA GLN A 149 -0.01 -17.42 -10.89
C GLN A 149 0.83 -16.64 -9.88
N PRO A 150 0.91 -17.09 -8.61
CA PRO A 150 1.73 -16.43 -7.59
C PRO A 150 3.21 -16.35 -7.99
N PHE A 151 3.79 -15.17 -7.84
CA PHE A 151 5.23 -14.96 -8.07
C PHE A 151 6.07 -15.62 -6.96
N ALA A 152 7.13 -16.33 -7.36
CA ALA A 152 8.06 -16.96 -6.44
C ALA A 152 9.07 -15.93 -5.89
N ALA A 153 8.80 -15.33 -4.73
CA ALA A 153 9.61 -14.26 -4.15
C ALA A 153 10.94 -14.71 -3.51
N ALA A 154 11.31 -16.00 -3.57
CA ALA A 154 12.48 -16.53 -2.89
C ALA A 154 13.80 -15.83 -3.28
N GLU A 155 13.98 -15.53 -4.57
CA GLU A 155 15.18 -14.84 -5.06
C GLU A 155 15.24 -13.40 -4.57
N VAL A 156 14.11 -12.71 -4.52
CA VAL A 156 14.02 -11.32 -4.03
C VAL A 156 14.41 -11.24 -2.56
N VAL A 157 13.81 -12.09 -1.69
CA VAL A 157 14.05 -12.05 -0.25
C VAL A 157 15.46 -12.51 0.16
N SER A 158 16.12 -13.29 -0.70
CA SER A 158 17.51 -13.71 -0.52
C SER A 158 18.53 -12.76 -1.16
N SER A 159 18.09 -11.67 -1.78
CA SER A 159 19.00 -10.73 -2.45
C SER A 159 19.92 -10.03 -1.45
N PRO A 160 21.15 -9.64 -1.88
CA PRO A 160 22.09 -8.90 -1.03
C PRO A 160 21.50 -7.59 -0.49
N LEU A 161 20.70 -6.87 -1.29
CA LEU A 161 20.06 -5.62 -0.87
C LEU A 161 19.11 -5.85 0.30
N ILE A 162 18.23 -6.84 0.23
CA ILE A 162 17.29 -7.14 1.32
C ILE A 162 18.04 -7.57 2.59
N GLY A 163 19.13 -8.36 2.44
CA GLY A 163 19.99 -8.73 3.55
C GLY A 163 20.66 -7.52 4.22
N ALA A 164 21.22 -6.60 3.42
CA ALA A 164 21.85 -5.39 3.91
C ALA A 164 20.84 -4.42 4.54
N THR A 165 19.64 -4.29 3.96
CA THR A 165 18.55 -3.48 4.51
C THR A 165 18.15 -3.97 5.91
N ALA A 166 17.96 -5.26 6.08
CA ALA A 166 17.64 -5.84 7.38
C ALA A 166 18.76 -5.55 8.40
N ALA A 167 20.03 -5.79 8.03
CA ALA A 167 21.17 -5.52 8.90
C ALA A 167 21.32 -4.02 9.27
N ALA A 168 20.87 -3.11 8.42
CA ALA A 168 20.94 -1.68 8.68
C ALA A 168 19.78 -1.13 9.53
N LEU A 169 18.61 -1.77 9.47
CA LEU A 169 17.39 -1.29 10.13
C LEU A 169 17.06 -2.09 11.41
N GLU A 170 17.51 -3.33 11.54
CA GLU A 170 17.28 -4.17 12.71
C GLU A 170 18.40 -3.97 13.72
N PHE A 171 18.03 -3.83 14.99
CA PHE A 171 19.04 -3.76 16.07
C PHE A 171 19.67 -5.14 16.28
N ASP A 172 20.99 -5.19 16.32
CA ASP A 172 21.77 -6.42 16.50
C ASP A 172 21.38 -7.11 17.81
N GLY A 173 20.95 -8.38 17.72
CA GLY A 173 20.49 -9.15 18.87
C GLY A 173 19.09 -8.84 19.39
N ALA A 174 18.34 -7.92 18.77
CA ALA A 174 16.95 -7.68 19.14
C ALA A 174 16.05 -8.85 18.69
N ILE A 175 15.26 -9.37 19.64
CA ILE A 175 14.19 -10.32 19.31
C ILE A 175 13.05 -9.50 18.69
N GLN A 176 12.75 -9.74 17.43
CA GLN A 176 11.59 -9.13 16.77
C GLN A 176 10.33 -9.67 17.45
N PRO A 177 9.44 -8.80 17.97
CA PRO A 177 8.17 -9.25 18.53
C PRO A 177 7.32 -9.91 17.45
N ASP A 178 6.42 -10.81 17.84
CA ASP A 178 5.39 -11.30 16.95
C ASP A 178 4.56 -10.11 16.41
N PHE A 179 4.09 -10.18 15.16
CA PHE A 179 3.35 -9.07 14.56
C PHE A 179 2.04 -8.78 15.29
N GLY A 180 1.34 -9.82 15.77
CA GLY A 180 0.14 -9.65 16.56
C GLY A 180 0.42 -8.95 17.88
N ASP A 181 1.49 -9.36 18.58
CA ASP A 181 1.91 -8.72 19.83
C ASP A 181 2.28 -7.24 19.58
N ALA A 182 3.03 -6.95 18.52
CA ALA A 182 3.39 -5.58 18.17
C ALA A 182 2.17 -4.70 17.84
N VAL A 183 1.15 -5.24 17.17
CA VAL A 183 -0.13 -4.55 16.93
C VAL A 183 -0.87 -4.32 18.25
N CYS A 184 -0.94 -5.33 19.13
CA CYS A 184 -1.56 -5.18 20.46
C CYS A 184 -0.86 -4.11 21.31
N ASP A 185 0.48 -4.04 21.27
CA ASP A 185 1.24 -3.00 21.97
C ASP A 185 0.93 -1.59 21.43
N VAL A 186 0.80 -1.43 20.10
CA VAL A 186 0.36 -0.16 19.49
C VAL A 186 -1.02 0.22 19.98
N LEU A 187 -1.98 -0.71 20.00
CA LEU A 187 -3.33 -0.46 20.48
C LEU A 187 -3.35 -0.11 21.96
N ALA A 188 -2.57 -0.81 22.80
CA ALA A 188 -2.46 -0.54 24.21
C ALA A 188 -1.93 0.88 24.51
N PHE A 189 -0.87 1.31 23.81
CA PHE A 189 -0.35 2.67 23.94
C PHE A 189 -1.35 3.74 23.50
N LEU A 190 -2.13 3.48 22.43
CA LEU A 190 -3.20 4.39 22.00
C LEU A 190 -4.37 4.44 23.01
N ASP A 191 -4.63 3.36 23.73
CA ASP A 191 -5.77 3.22 24.64
C ASP A 191 -5.47 3.62 26.09
N GLY A 192 -4.26 4.11 26.40
CA GLY A 192 -3.95 4.62 27.72
C GLY A 192 -2.71 4.04 28.40
N GLY A 193 -1.88 3.32 27.66
CA GLY A 193 -0.58 2.84 28.13
C GLY A 193 -0.38 1.34 28.09
N LEU A 194 0.89 0.93 28.12
CA LEU A 194 1.35 -0.46 28.10
C LEU A 194 1.97 -0.83 29.44
N ARG A 195 1.51 -1.94 30.03
CA ARG A 195 2.06 -2.44 31.29
C ARG A 195 3.20 -3.43 31.03
N VAL A 196 4.40 -3.08 31.56
CA VAL A 196 5.59 -3.94 31.48
C VAL A 196 6.02 -4.30 32.93
N GLY A 197 5.80 -5.52 33.33
CA GLY A 197 5.93 -5.91 34.73
C GLY A 197 5.01 -5.11 35.64
N ASP A 198 5.59 -4.40 36.60
CA ASP A 198 4.82 -3.54 37.52
C ASP A 198 4.80 -2.06 37.13
N VAL A 199 5.37 -1.72 35.95
CA VAL A 199 5.46 -0.36 35.46
C VAL A 199 4.47 -0.16 34.32
N GLU A 200 3.70 0.93 34.38
CA GLU A 200 2.85 1.41 33.31
C GLU A 200 3.62 2.45 32.49
N LEU A 201 3.65 2.26 31.18
CA LEU A 201 4.37 3.11 30.23
C LEU A 201 3.33 3.86 29.38
N HIS A 202 3.51 5.17 29.23
CA HIS A 202 2.64 6.06 28.48
C HIS A 202 3.39 6.62 27.26
N ALA A 203 2.84 6.45 26.05
CA ALA A 203 3.42 6.98 24.82
C ALA A 203 2.90 8.39 24.52
N VAL A 204 3.41 9.39 25.22
CA VAL A 204 2.98 10.78 25.07
C VAL A 204 3.66 11.42 23.83
N PRO A 205 2.90 12.14 22.95
CA PRO A 205 1.49 12.55 23.06
C PRO A 205 0.49 11.60 22.35
N GLY A 206 0.87 10.35 22.06
CA GLY A 206 0.06 9.41 21.27
C GLY A 206 -1.06 8.73 22.05
N GLU A 207 -1.00 8.75 23.37
CA GLU A 207 -2.08 8.25 24.23
C GLU A 207 -3.37 9.03 23.96
N GLU A 208 -4.49 8.30 23.75
CA GLU A 208 -5.80 8.87 23.39
C GLU A 208 -5.85 9.66 22.08
N ALA A 209 -4.83 9.58 21.22
CA ALA A 209 -4.84 10.22 19.90
C ALA A 209 -5.96 9.66 19.00
N ASP A 210 -6.65 10.53 18.25
CA ASP A 210 -7.73 10.15 17.32
C ASP A 210 -7.17 9.60 16.00
N VAL A 211 -6.43 8.50 16.08
CA VAL A 211 -5.77 7.83 14.97
C VAL A 211 -6.53 6.57 14.58
N GLN A 212 -6.88 6.42 13.29
CA GLN A 212 -7.45 5.17 12.78
C GLN A 212 -6.33 4.16 12.48
N VAL A 213 -6.38 2.99 13.13
CA VAL A 213 -5.38 1.93 12.92
C VAL A 213 -5.84 0.99 11.80
N TRP A 214 -4.95 0.67 10.87
CA TRP A 214 -5.16 -0.16 9.68
C TRP A 214 -4.10 -1.24 9.60
N VAL A 215 -4.46 -2.43 9.08
CA VAL A 215 -3.49 -3.49 8.85
C VAL A 215 -3.40 -3.81 7.35
N PHE A 216 -2.18 -3.84 6.84
CA PHE A 216 -1.89 -4.15 5.44
C PHE A 216 -1.40 -5.58 5.28
N GLY A 217 -1.95 -6.30 4.29
CA GLY A 217 -1.56 -7.67 4.01
C GLY A 217 -1.75 -8.08 2.55
N SER A 218 -1.02 -9.11 2.13
CA SER A 218 -1.01 -9.60 0.75
C SER A 218 -1.32 -11.09 0.63
N SER A 219 -1.75 -11.74 1.70
CA SER A 219 -2.06 -13.18 1.73
C SER A 219 -2.98 -13.51 2.91
N LYS A 220 -3.47 -14.75 2.97
CA LYS A 220 -4.24 -15.30 4.11
C LYS A 220 -3.45 -15.49 5.41
N GLY A 221 -2.21 -14.94 5.46
CA GLY A 221 -1.31 -15.06 6.60
C GLY A 221 -1.66 -14.16 7.78
N GLN A 222 -0.70 -14.01 8.68
CA GLN A 222 -0.86 -13.37 9.99
C GLN A 222 -1.50 -11.97 9.93
N SER A 223 -1.14 -11.12 8.95
CA SER A 223 -1.72 -9.76 8.86
C SER A 223 -3.26 -9.78 8.73
N ALA A 224 -3.81 -10.65 7.88
CA ALA A 224 -5.25 -10.75 7.71
C ALA A 224 -5.93 -11.31 8.97
N GLN A 225 -5.30 -12.29 9.63
CA GLN A 225 -5.82 -12.89 10.86
C GLN A 225 -5.80 -11.91 12.03
N VAL A 226 -4.70 -11.18 12.23
CA VAL A 226 -4.56 -10.16 13.28
C VAL A 226 -5.55 -9.01 13.06
N ALA A 227 -5.66 -8.47 11.83
CA ALA A 227 -6.65 -7.44 11.52
C ALA A 227 -8.07 -7.89 11.89
N GLY A 228 -8.43 -9.14 11.54
CA GLY A 228 -9.71 -9.71 11.89
C GLY A 228 -9.91 -9.90 13.39
N ALA A 229 -8.95 -10.49 14.09
CA ALA A 229 -9.03 -10.79 15.51
C ALA A 229 -9.14 -9.53 16.38
N GLU A 230 -8.41 -8.46 16.00
CA GLU A 230 -8.42 -7.17 16.69
C GLU A 230 -9.57 -6.24 16.23
N GLY A 231 -10.40 -6.69 15.28
CA GLY A 231 -11.51 -5.88 14.76
C GLY A 231 -11.03 -4.58 14.11
N LEU A 232 -9.94 -4.64 13.35
CA LEU A 232 -9.35 -3.52 12.60
C LEU A 232 -9.70 -3.60 11.12
N PRO A 233 -9.74 -2.49 10.38
CA PRO A 233 -9.87 -2.50 8.93
C PRO A 233 -8.64 -3.09 8.25
N PHE A 234 -8.85 -3.76 7.12
CA PHE A 234 -7.81 -4.48 6.40
C PHE A 234 -7.61 -3.96 4.97
N VAL A 235 -6.35 -3.82 4.57
CA VAL A 235 -5.98 -3.41 3.22
C VAL A 235 -5.31 -4.57 2.50
N ALA A 236 -5.98 -5.10 1.47
CA ALA A 236 -5.47 -6.17 0.63
C ALA A 236 -4.75 -5.62 -0.61
N ASN A 237 -3.54 -6.14 -0.89
CA ASN A 237 -2.64 -5.58 -1.89
C ASN A 237 -2.79 -6.26 -3.26
N TYR A 238 -3.81 -5.91 -4.07
CA TYR A 238 -3.91 -6.42 -5.44
C TYR A 238 -2.77 -5.91 -6.32
N HIS A 239 -2.34 -4.65 -6.17
CA HIS A 239 -1.25 -4.06 -6.96
C HIS A 239 0.12 -4.74 -6.76
N VAL A 240 0.36 -5.45 -5.65
CA VAL A 240 1.63 -6.17 -5.38
C VAL A 240 1.46 -7.68 -5.50
N SER A 241 0.36 -8.22 -5.00
CA SER A 241 0.10 -9.65 -4.86
C SER A 241 -1.29 -10.00 -5.41
N PRO A 242 -1.55 -9.77 -6.70
CA PRO A 242 -2.88 -9.98 -7.29
C PRO A 242 -3.38 -11.43 -7.15
N ALA A 243 -2.49 -12.39 -7.21
CA ALA A 243 -2.81 -13.82 -7.12
C ALA A 243 -3.56 -14.21 -5.83
N THR A 244 -3.25 -13.56 -4.71
CA THR A 244 -3.67 -13.96 -3.36
C THR A 244 -4.68 -13.00 -2.72
N VAL A 245 -5.17 -12.00 -3.47
CA VAL A 245 -6.05 -10.95 -2.92
C VAL A 245 -7.34 -11.51 -2.32
N LEU A 246 -8.00 -12.46 -3.01
CA LEU A 246 -9.25 -13.06 -2.50
C LEU A 246 -9.01 -13.88 -1.24
N GLU A 247 -7.94 -14.69 -1.21
CA GLU A 247 -7.59 -15.46 -0.01
C GLU A 247 -7.30 -14.55 1.20
N ALA A 248 -6.65 -13.40 0.96
CA ALA A 248 -6.36 -12.43 2.00
C ALA A 248 -7.64 -11.83 2.58
N VAL A 249 -8.57 -11.42 1.71
CA VAL A 249 -9.87 -10.86 2.09
C VAL A 249 -10.73 -11.90 2.82
N ASP A 250 -10.79 -13.13 2.32
CA ASP A 250 -11.56 -14.22 2.93
C ASP A 250 -11.01 -14.58 4.32
N ALA A 251 -9.69 -14.65 4.46
CA ALA A 251 -9.04 -14.92 5.75
C ALA A 251 -9.32 -13.80 6.76
N TYR A 252 -9.27 -12.54 6.35
CA TYR A 252 -9.64 -11.41 7.19
C TYR A 252 -11.09 -11.52 7.68
N ARG A 253 -12.04 -11.72 6.75
CA ARG A 253 -13.48 -11.85 7.09
C ARG A 253 -13.77 -13.04 8.00
N ALA A 254 -13.11 -14.17 7.77
CA ALA A 254 -13.28 -15.38 8.58
C ALA A 254 -12.80 -15.20 10.03
N HIS A 255 -11.80 -14.35 10.26
CA HIS A 255 -11.27 -14.09 11.61
C HIS A 255 -11.87 -12.84 12.27
N PHE A 256 -12.69 -12.07 11.56
CA PHE A 256 -13.19 -10.81 12.06
C PHE A 256 -14.03 -10.95 13.32
N ARG A 257 -13.69 -10.16 14.32
CA ARG A 257 -14.41 -9.95 15.57
C ARG A 257 -14.74 -8.47 15.73
N PRO A 258 -16.00 -8.10 15.97
CA PRO A 258 -16.33 -6.70 16.25
C PRO A 258 -15.54 -6.14 17.43
N SER A 259 -15.09 -4.91 17.29
CA SER A 259 -14.39 -4.14 18.33
C SER A 259 -15.08 -2.80 18.58
N ALA A 260 -14.60 -2.04 19.56
CA ALA A 260 -15.02 -0.66 19.77
C ALA A 260 -14.67 0.26 18.59
N ARG A 261 -13.64 -0.11 17.80
CA ARG A 261 -13.17 0.64 16.63
C ARG A 261 -13.95 0.29 15.37
N LEU A 262 -14.41 -0.97 15.23
CA LEU A 262 -15.03 -1.45 13.99
C LEU A 262 -16.11 -2.53 14.28
N SER A 263 -17.37 -2.24 13.93
CA SER A 263 -18.49 -3.14 14.21
C SER A 263 -18.72 -4.21 13.14
N ARG A 264 -18.19 -4.01 11.91
CA ARG A 264 -18.27 -4.95 10.77
C ARG A 264 -16.98 -4.90 9.97
N PRO A 265 -16.64 -5.97 9.22
CA PRO A 265 -15.45 -5.94 8.37
C PRO A 265 -15.42 -4.72 7.45
N TYR A 266 -14.27 -4.10 7.30
CA TYR A 266 -14.01 -3.04 6.33
C TYR A 266 -12.77 -3.39 5.51
N VAL A 267 -12.96 -3.56 4.21
CA VAL A 267 -11.93 -4.02 3.27
C VAL A 267 -11.57 -2.91 2.31
N VAL A 268 -10.30 -2.55 2.25
CA VAL A 268 -9.73 -1.72 1.20
C VAL A 268 -8.90 -2.59 0.26
N VAL A 269 -9.01 -2.37 -1.04
CA VAL A 269 -8.20 -3.09 -2.02
C VAL A 269 -7.39 -2.10 -2.84
N SER A 270 -6.08 -2.37 -2.98
CA SER A 270 -5.19 -1.50 -3.75
C SER A 270 -5.19 -1.86 -5.24
N ALA A 271 -5.06 -0.85 -6.09
CA ALA A 271 -4.92 -0.99 -7.54
C ALA A 271 -3.82 -0.06 -8.07
N ASP A 272 -3.02 -0.57 -9.02
CA ASP A 272 -2.05 0.24 -9.77
C ASP A 272 -2.69 0.70 -11.07
N VAL A 273 -2.75 2.01 -11.28
CA VAL A 273 -3.59 2.63 -12.31
C VAL A 273 -2.82 3.66 -13.10
N VAL A 274 -2.97 3.65 -14.42
CA VAL A 274 -2.53 4.73 -15.30
C VAL A 274 -3.69 5.11 -16.23
N PHE A 275 -4.26 6.28 -15.97
CA PHE A 275 -5.27 6.91 -16.80
C PHE A 275 -4.65 7.94 -17.73
N ALA A 276 -5.11 7.98 -18.99
CA ALA A 276 -4.86 9.08 -19.92
C ALA A 276 -6.11 9.36 -20.75
N ASP A 277 -6.09 10.38 -21.60
CA ASP A 277 -7.25 10.75 -22.42
C ASP A 277 -7.66 9.66 -23.43
N ASN A 278 -6.73 8.75 -23.74
CA ASN A 278 -6.97 7.58 -24.59
C ASN A 278 -6.05 6.40 -24.22
N ASP A 279 -6.42 5.20 -24.67
CA ASP A 279 -5.70 3.94 -24.35
C ASP A 279 -4.27 3.92 -24.87
N SER A 280 -3.97 4.54 -26.01
CA SER A 280 -2.63 4.59 -26.60
C SER A 280 -1.68 5.41 -25.74
N GLU A 281 -2.12 6.56 -25.28
CA GLU A 281 -1.37 7.43 -24.38
C GLU A 281 -1.14 6.76 -23.02
N ALA A 282 -2.19 6.20 -22.41
CA ALA A 282 -2.06 5.46 -21.16
C ALA A 282 -1.05 4.31 -21.27
N THR A 283 -1.10 3.56 -22.38
CA THR A 283 -0.15 2.47 -22.66
C THR A 283 1.29 2.99 -22.78
N HIS A 284 1.48 4.15 -23.42
CA HIS A 284 2.80 4.79 -23.51
C HIS A 284 3.32 5.18 -22.12
N LEU A 285 2.52 5.87 -21.32
CA LEU A 285 2.89 6.30 -19.97
C LEU A 285 3.22 5.11 -19.05
N ALA A 286 2.51 4.00 -19.20
CA ALA A 286 2.73 2.77 -18.43
C ALA A 286 3.87 1.89 -18.94
N SER A 287 4.49 2.22 -20.09
CA SER A 287 5.42 1.29 -20.81
C SER A 287 6.67 0.96 -20.01
N THR A 288 7.10 1.83 -19.08
CA THR A 288 8.30 1.63 -18.25
C THR A 288 8.02 0.96 -16.90
N TYR A 289 6.74 0.75 -16.54
CA TYR A 289 6.37 0.06 -15.32
C TYR A 289 6.98 -1.32 -15.18
N GLY A 290 7.03 -2.08 -16.26
CA GLY A 290 7.64 -3.41 -16.26
C GLY A 290 9.12 -3.40 -15.91
N HIS A 291 9.89 -2.38 -16.30
CA HIS A 291 11.29 -2.22 -15.90
C HIS A 291 11.43 -2.02 -14.38
N TRP A 292 10.60 -1.15 -13.83
CA TRP A 292 10.58 -0.87 -12.40
C TRP A 292 10.24 -2.12 -11.56
N VAL A 293 9.24 -2.88 -11.98
CA VAL A 293 8.88 -4.17 -11.35
C VAL A 293 9.99 -5.22 -11.53
N HIS A 294 10.65 -5.26 -12.69
CA HIS A 294 11.75 -6.17 -12.96
C HIS A 294 12.93 -5.92 -12.01
N ASP A 295 13.28 -4.66 -11.78
CA ASP A 295 14.36 -4.29 -10.86
C ASP A 295 14.06 -4.74 -9.43
N ILE A 296 12.81 -4.57 -8.98
CA ILE A 296 12.35 -5.06 -7.68
C ILE A 296 12.45 -6.59 -7.61
N ARG A 297 11.97 -7.29 -8.64
CA ARG A 297 11.90 -8.77 -8.66
C ARG A 297 13.25 -9.45 -8.84
N THR A 298 14.23 -8.76 -9.38
CA THR A 298 15.62 -9.23 -9.48
C THR A 298 16.50 -8.82 -8.30
N GLY A 299 15.90 -8.27 -7.22
CA GLY A 299 16.60 -7.94 -5.98
C GLY A 299 17.44 -6.67 -6.02
N ARG A 300 17.30 -5.85 -7.07
CA ARG A 300 17.95 -4.54 -7.17
C ARG A 300 17.19 -3.44 -6.41
N GLY A 301 15.96 -3.73 -5.96
CA GLY A 301 15.05 -2.74 -5.40
C GLY A 301 14.48 -1.79 -6.45
N ALA A 302 13.56 -0.91 -6.04
CA ALA A 302 13.03 0.12 -6.91
C ALA A 302 14.16 1.06 -7.37
N GLN A 303 14.40 1.13 -8.67
CA GLN A 303 15.33 2.05 -9.32
C GLN A 303 14.59 3.33 -9.74
N PRO A 304 15.28 4.42 -10.11
CA PRO A 304 14.63 5.60 -10.66
C PRO A 304 13.71 5.23 -11.82
N TYR A 305 12.47 5.77 -11.79
CA TYR A 305 11.45 5.46 -12.80
C TYR A 305 11.86 6.02 -14.17
N LEU A 306 11.85 5.19 -15.20
CA LEU A 306 12.40 5.54 -16.51
C LEU A 306 11.44 6.41 -17.32
N ASP A 307 12.02 7.29 -18.17
CA ASP A 307 11.31 8.07 -19.16
C ASP A 307 10.79 7.16 -20.29
N PRO A 308 9.46 7.07 -20.52
CA PRO A 308 8.88 6.23 -21.54
C PRO A 308 9.29 6.61 -22.99
N THR A 309 9.76 7.85 -23.19
CA THR A 309 10.20 8.32 -24.51
C THR A 309 11.59 7.80 -24.91
N THR A 310 12.42 7.46 -23.93
CA THR A 310 13.83 7.06 -24.14
C THR A 310 14.12 5.62 -23.73
N ALA A 311 13.27 5.01 -22.94
CA ALA A 311 13.47 3.64 -22.45
C ALA A 311 13.34 2.60 -23.59
N SER A 312 14.28 1.67 -23.62
CA SER A 312 14.18 0.51 -24.52
C SER A 312 13.05 -0.43 -24.07
N PRO A 313 12.36 -1.11 -24.99
CA PRO A 313 11.38 -2.14 -24.61
C PRO A 313 12.02 -3.25 -23.76
N LEU A 314 11.21 -3.87 -22.88
CA LEU A 314 11.61 -5.09 -22.16
C LEU A 314 11.97 -6.21 -23.15
N THR A 315 13.04 -6.98 -22.85
CA THR A 315 13.29 -8.24 -23.55
C THR A 315 12.20 -9.26 -23.22
N ALA A 316 12.11 -10.33 -23.99
CA ALA A 316 11.14 -11.41 -23.75
C ALA A 316 11.35 -12.05 -22.36
N GLU A 317 12.61 -12.23 -21.93
CA GLU A 317 12.97 -12.79 -20.64
C GLU A 317 12.58 -11.84 -19.50
N GLN A 318 12.85 -10.55 -19.63
CA GLN A 318 12.44 -9.54 -18.64
C GLN A 318 10.91 -9.49 -18.54
N ARG A 319 10.21 -9.50 -19.69
CA ARG A 319 8.76 -9.51 -19.73
C ARG A 319 8.16 -10.70 -19.01
N ALA A 320 8.72 -11.89 -19.20
CA ALA A 320 8.24 -13.11 -18.52
C ALA A 320 8.30 -13.00 -16.99
N VAL A 321 9.27 -12.27 -16.45
CA VAL A 321 9.40 -12.05 -15.00
C VAL A 321 8.29 -11.15 -14.44
N VAL A 322 7.71 -10.27 -15.25
CA VAL A 322 6.81 -9.19 -14.80
C VAL A 322 5.42 -9.22 -15.44
N ASP A 323 5.13 -10.20 -16.28
CA ASP A 323 3.92 -10.24 -17.11
C ASP A 323 2.62 -10.19 -16.28
N ASP A 324 2.58 -10.89 -15.17
CA ASP A 324 1.47 -10.86 -14.22
C ASP A 324 1.18 -9.44 -13.70
N ARG A 325 2.22 -8.67 -13.37
CA ARG A 325 2.08 -7.29 -12.86
C ARG A 325 1.66 -6.32 -13.95
N ILE A 326 2.18 -6.45 -15.17
CA ILE A 326 1.76 -5.64 -16.32
C ILE A 326 0.29 -5.92 -16.66
N ARG A 327 -0.13 -7.18 -16.64
CA ARG A 327 -1.51 -7.59 -16.98
C ARG A 327 -2.52 -7.22 -15.91
N THR A 328 -2.11 -7.08 -14.66
CA THR A 328 -2.98 -6.69 -13.54
C THR A 328 -2.97 -5.19 -13.28
N GLN A 329 -2.12 -4.41 -13.94
CA GLN A 329 -2.17 -2.96 -13.93
C GLN A 329 -3.40 -2.47 -14.70
N PHE A 330 -4.06 -1.45 -14.19
CA PHE A 330 -5.24 -0.83 -14.79
C PHE A 330 -4.80 0.35 -15.66
N VAL A 331 -4.60 0.09 -16.94
CA VAL A 331 -4.09 1.05 -17.92
C VAL A 331 -5.14 1.29 -19.00
N GLY A 332 -5.40 2.54 -19.34
CA GLY A 332 -6.34 2.90 -20.40
C GLY A 332 -7.05 4.24 -20.21
N SER A 333 -8.03 4.46 -21.07
CA SER A 333 -8.95 5.60 -20.99
C SER A 333 -9.91 5.47 -19.80
N PRO A 334 -10.54 6.57 -19.35
CA PRO A 334 -11.41 6.58 -18.17
C PRO A 334 -12.46 5.46 -18.16
N SER A 335 -13.22 5.30 -19.23
CA SER A 335 -14.27 4.28 -19.32
C SER A 335 -13.71 2.84 -19.23
N THR A 336 -12.62 2.56 -19.92
CA THR A 336 -11.98 1.22 -19.93
C THR A 336 -11.51 0.81 -18.55
N VAL A 337 -10.91 1.74 -17.79
CA VAL A 337 -10.33 1.43 -16.49
C VAL A 337 -11.39 1.42 -15.39
N ALA A 338 -12.39 2.32 -15.44
CA ALA A 338 -13.45 2.38 -14.43
C ALA A 338 -14.22 1.04 -14.35
N GLU A 339 -14.58 0.43 -15.48
CA GLU A 339 -15.23 -0.90 -15.51
C GLU A 339 -14.40 -2.00 -14.86
N ARG A 340 -13.08 -1.95 -15.06
CA ARG A 340 -12.16 -2.93 -14.48
C ARG A 340 -11.99 -2.72 -12.96
N LEU A 341 -11.98 -1.47 -12.49
CA LEU A 341 -11.96 -1.12 -11.07
C LEU A 341 -13.27 -1.50 -10.38
N ASP A 342 -14.43 -1.28 -11.03
CA ASP A 342 -15.72 -1.78 -10.54
C ASP A 342 -15.72 -3.31 -10.40
N THR A 343 -15.10 -4.01 -11.36
CA THR A 343 -14.94 -5.47 -11.28
C THR A 343 -14.06 -5.88 -10.11
N LEU A 344 -12.94 -5.20 -9.88
CA LEU A 344 -12.08 -5.45 -8.71
C LEU A 344 -12.87 -5.25 -7.41
N ALA A 345 -13.57 -4.13 -7.28
CA ALA A 345 -14.35 -3.81 -6.09
C ALA A 345 -15.45 -4.86 -5.84
N ARG A 346 -16.20 -5.23 -6.87
CA ARG A 346 -17.30 -6.21 -6.80
C ARG A 346 -16.80 -7.60 -6.42
N VAL A 347 -15.75 -8.09 -7.07
CA VAL A 347 -15.24 -9.46 -6.88
C VAL A 347 -14.58 -9.61 -5.52
N THR A 348 -13.90 -8.60 -5.03
CA THR A 348 -13.30 -8.61 -3.69
C THR A 348 -14.29 -8.21 -2.59
N GLY A 349 -15.41 -7.58 -2.96
CA GLY A 349 -16.36 -6.98 -2.03
C GLY A 349 -15.70 -5.87 -1.20
N ALA A 350 -14.84 -5.07 -1.83
CA ALA A 350 -14.17 -3.95 -1.18
C ALA A 350 -15.17 -2.86 -0.75
N ASP A 351 -14.92 -2.25 0.40
CA ASP A 351 -15.64 -1.07 0.90
C ASP A 351 -14.98 0.25 0.41
N GLU A 352 -13.73 0.19 -0.05
CA GLU A 352 -12.95 1.31 -0.56
C GLU A 352 -11.83 0.79 -1.49
N LEU A 353 -11.44 1.56 -2.52
CA LEU A 353 -10.24 1.28 -3.31
C LEU A 353 -9.14 2.30 -3.00
N VAL A 354 -7.90 1.82 -2.89
CA VAL A 354 -6.75 2.70 -2.78
C VAL A 354 -5.89 2.60 -4.06
N ILE A 355 -5.65 3.74 -4.68
CA ILE A 355 -5.07 3.87 -6.00
C ILE A 355 -3.62 4.30 -5.88
N THR A 356 -2.71 3.52 -6.46
CA THR A 356 -1.34 3.96 -6.74
C THR A 356 -1.19 4.21 -8.24
N SER A 357 -0.43 5.22 -8.60
CA SER A 357 -0.10 5.55 -9.99
C SER A 357 1.35 6.00 -10.05
N VAL A 358 2.16 5.28 -10.81
CA VAL A 358 3.57 5.64 -11.01
C VAL A 358 3.76 5.95 -12.49
N THR A 359 4.04 7.23 -12.77
CA THR A 359 4.40 7.74 -14.09
C THR A 359 5.71 8.51 -13.99
N TYR A 360 6.37 8.76 -15.12
CA TYR A 360 7.64 9.48 -15.16
C TYR A 360 7.48 10.94 -14.72
N ASP A 361 6.54 11.65 -15.34
CA ASP A 361 6.26 13.04 -15.03
C ASP A 361 5.17 13.21 -13.97
N LEU A 362 5.30 14.24 -13.14
CA LEU A 362 4.27 14.61 -12.16
C LEU A 362 2.96 15.01 -12.85
N GLU A 363 3.02 15.74 -13.95
CA GLU A 363 1.83 16.21 -14.67
C GLU A 363 0.97 15.02 -15.14
N ASP A 364 1.59 13.99 -15.69
CA ASP A 364 0.89 12.76 -16.10
C ASP A 364 0.28 12.04 -14.91
N ARG A 365 0.98 11.99 -13.77
CA ARG A 365 0.47 11.40 -12.53
C ARG A 365 -0.73 12.17 -11.97
N LEU A 366 -0.64 13.50 -11.94
CA LEU A 366 -1.75 14.37 -11.56
C LEU A 366 -2.93 14.17 -12.51
N ARG A 367 -2.69 14.15 -13.83
CA ARG A 367 -3.73 13.95 -14.84
C ARG A 367 -4.41 12.59 -14.69
N SER A 368 -3.66 11.53 -14.44
CA SER A 368 -4.19 10.19 -14.19
C SER A 368 -5.18 10.18 -13.01
N HIS A 369 -4.81 10.75 -11.88
CA HIS A 369 -5.69 10.85 -10.71
C HIS A 369 -6.90 11.78 -10.94
N GLN A 370 -6.71 12.89 -11.65
CA GLN A 370 -7.78 13.82 -11.99
C GLN A 370 -8.85 13.16 -12.87
N LEU A 371 -8.43 12.48 -13.93
CA LEU A 371 -9.34 11.76 -14.83
C LEU A 371 -10.10 10.66 -14.10
N LEU A 372 -9.43 9.91 -13.21
CA LEU A 372 -10.07 8.90 -12.39
C LEU A 372 -11.12 9.52 -11.46
N ALA A 373 -10.79 10.60 -10.77
CA ALA A 373 -11.73 11.28 -9.86
C ALA A 373 -12.97 11.78 -10.60
N ALA A 374 -12.80 12.34 -11.79
CA ALA A 374 -13.90 12.82 -12.62
C ALA A 374 -14.79 11.67 -13.12
N GLU A 375 -14.20 10.60 -13.66
CA GLU A 375 -14.95 9.43 -14.16
C GLU A 375 -15.68 8.69 -13.03
N TRP A 376 -15.06 8.61 -11.84
CA TRP A 376 -15.64 7.98 -10.66
C TRP A 376 -16.74 8.82 -10.00
N GLY A 377 -16.83 10.11 -10.34
CA GLY A 377 -17.82 11.03 -9.79
C GLY A 377 -17.46 11.58 -8.40
N LEU A 378 -16.17 11.66 -8.04
CA LEU A 378 -15.74 12.24 -6.76
C LEU A 378 -15.97 13.75 -6.71
N THR A 379 -15.85 14.44 -7.84
CA THR A 379 -15.93 15.91 -7.97
C THR A 379 -17.37 16.46 -7.90
N ASP A 380 -18.39 15.63 -8.03
CA ASP A 380 -19.80 16.03 -7.98
C ASP A 380 -20.37 16.14 -6.55
N SER A 381 -19.54 16.00 -5.55
CA SER A 381 -19.95 16.14 -4.14
C SER A 381 -20.09 17.62 -3.79
N SER A 382 -21.17 18.25 -4.23
CA SER A 382 -21.69 19.47 -3.59
C SER A 382 -22.12 19.09 -2.17
N ARG A 383 -21.17 19.11 -1.23
CA ARG A 383 -21.42 18.96 0.20
C ARG A 383 -20.85 20.12 0.98
#